data_5c79e5b7be69673c31a27ac1e89fae58
#
_entry.id   5c79e5b7be69673c31a27ac1e89fae58
#
_cell.length_a   1.000
_cell.length_b   1.000
_cell.length_c   1.000
_cell.angle_alpha   90.00
_cell.angle_beta   90.00
_cell.angle_gamma   90.00
#
_symmetry.space_group_name_H-M   'P 1'
#
loop_
_entity.id
_entity.type
_entity.pdbx_description
1 polymer ?
#
loop_
_entity_poly.entity_id
_entity_poly.type
_entity_poly.pdbx_seq_one_letter_code
_entity_poly.pdbx_strand_id
1 'polypeptide(L)'
;MKIIDVLLKNISQVVLISNKWTGLFILIGLFVADWTIELAAIVGSIIAYTFARFINYSEAEVNDGLAGFNPVLTAIALTIFLDKSGLDIVITMIATLLTLPVAAAVREVLRPYKVPMLTMPFVIVTWFTILLSGQVKFVDTSLKLMPQNIETVNFSNNDRIHFIQSLFEGFSQVFIEASVIGGVCILIGILIASRKAALLAVIASLLSFIIVALLGGNYDDINQGLFGYNFVLMAIALGYTFKTAINPYISTFLGVLLTVVVQLGTTTLLEPFGLPALTLPFIIVTWILLFAGIKHDKVDA
;
A
#
# COMPACT_ATOMS: atom_id res chain seq x y z
N MET A 1 -7.95 0.12 26.18
CA MET A 1 -8.66 0.44 24.93
C MET A 1 -9.50 -0.77 24.54
N LYS A 2 -10.66 -0.62 23.88
CA LYS A 2 -11.45 -1.78 23.44
C LYS A 2 -10.70 -2.46 22.28
N ILE A 3 -10.71 -3.80 22.25
CA ILE A 3 -10.05 -4.61 21.19
C ILE A 3 -10.48 -4.13 19.79
N ILE A 4 -11.78 -3.89 19.60
CA ILE A 4 -12.35 -3.40 18.34
C ILE A 4 -11.68 -2.10 17.88
N ASP A 5 -11.39 -1.17 18.79
CA ASP A 5 -10.72 0.09 18.43
C ASP A 5 -9.31 -0.17 17.87
N VAL A 6 -8.58 -1.17 18.40
CA VAL A 6 -7.25 -1.55 17.90
C VAL A 6 -7.36 -2.20 16.52
N LEU A 7 -8.31 -3.14 16.35
CA LEU A 7 -8.52 -3.81 15.07
C LEU A 7 -8.84 -2.82 13.96
N LEU A 8 -9.71 -1.84 14.24
CA LEU A 8 -10.03 -0.77 13.29
C LEU A 8 -8.83 0.14 12.99
N LYS A 9 -8.00 0.43 14.00
CA LYS A 9 -6.79 1.22 13.81
C LYS A 9 -5.73 0.47 12.99
N ASN A 10 -5.59 -0.85 13.15
CA ASN A 10 -4.72 -1.66 12.30
C ASN A 10 -5.04 -1.47 10.82
N ILE A 11 -6.33 -1.41 10.49
CA ILE A 11 -6.82 -1.21 9.12
C ILE A 11 -6.60 0.23 8.67
N SER A 12 -6.91 1.22 9.51
CA SER A 12 -6.72 2.63 9.15
C SER A 12 -5.24 3.03 9.02
N GLN A 13 -4.33 2.35 9.68
CA GLN A 13 -2.89 2.58 9.54
C GLN A 13 -2.34 2.20 8.16
N VAL A 14 -3.08 1.45 7.36
CA VAL A 14 -2.73 1.24 5.94
C VAL A 14 -2.62 2.57 5.20
N VAL A 15 -3.51 3.52 5.51
CA VAL A 15 -3.44 4.90 4.99
C VAL A 15 -2.67 5.84 5.93
N LEU A 16 -1.82 5.31 6.81
CA LEU A 16 -0.94 6.04 7.73
C LEU A 16 -1.68 6.95 8.74
N ILE A 17 -2.90 6.61 9.08
CA ILE A 17 -3.77 7.38 9.99
C ILE A 17 -4.29 6.46 11.10
N SER A 18 -3.98 6.78 12.38
CA SER A 18 -4.50 6.05 13.54
C SER A 18 -5.89 6.57 13.93
N ASN A 19 -6.93 6.10 13.24
CA ASN A 19 -8.32 6.52 13.52
C ASN A 19 -9.30 5.37 13.30
N LYS A 20 -10.06 5.01 14.34
CA LYS A 20 -11.03 3.90 14.27
C LYS A 20 -12.17 4.13 13.28
N TRP A 21 -12.63 5.38 13.13
CA TRP A 21 -13.68 5.71 12.17
C TRP A 21 -13.20 5.56 10.74
N THR A 22 -11.96 5.99 10.46
CA THR A 22 -11.31 5.71 9.17
C THR A 22 -11.27 4.20 8.91
N GLY A 23 -10.85 3.39 9.89
CA GLY A 23 -10.84 1.94 9.77
C GLY A 23 -12.22 1.34 9.51
N LEU A 24 -13.26 1.86 10.16
CA LEU A 24 -14.63 1.42 9.93
C LEU A 24 -15.10 1.73 8.49
N PHE A 25 -14.86 2.95 8.01
CA PHE A 25 -15.23 3.32 6.64
C PHE A 25 -14.46 2.52 5.60
N ILE A 26 -13.17 2.21 5.86
CA ILE A 26 -12.39 1.30 5.01
C ILE A 26 -13.04 -0.07 4.95
N LEU A 27 -13.40 -0.68 6.11
CA LEU A 27 -14.08 -1.98 6.14
C LEU A 27 -15.41 -1.96 5.38
N ILE A 28 -16.23 -0.92 5.55
CA ILE A 28 -17.47 -0.78 4.78
C ILE A 28 -17.16 -0.74 3.28
N GLY A 29 -16.13 -0.01 2.88
CA GLY A 29 -15.70 0.08 1.49
C GLY A 29 -15.25 -1.28 0.92
N LEU A 30 -14.46 -2.04 1.68
CA LEU A 30 -14.01 -3.37 1.31
C LEU A 30 -15.18 -4.36 1.21
N PHE A 31 -16.11 -4.32 2.17
CA PHE A 31 -17.31 -5.18 2.16
C PHE A 31 -18.15 -4.98 0.90
N VAL A 32 -18.35 -3.71 0.50
CA VAL A 32 -19.15 -3.40 -0.70
C VAL A 32 -18.41 -3.81 -1.98
N ALA A 33 -17.08 -3.77 -1.98
CA ALA A 33 -16.28 -4.18 -3.11
C ALA A 33 -16.21 -5.72 -3.23
N ASP A 34 -15.70 -6.38 -2.21
CA ASP A 34 -15.64 -7.85 -2.05
C ASP A 34 -15.57 -8.22 -0.55
N TRP A 35 -16.58 -8.91 -0.05
CA TRP A 35 -16.64 -9.35 1.35
C TRP A 35 -15.47 -10.28 1.74
N THR A 36 -14.85 -10.99 0.79
CA THR A 36 -13.70 -11.87 1.08
C THR A 36 -12.45 -11.05 1.41
N ILE A 37 -12.29 -9.88 0.80
CA ILE A 37 -11.21 -8.93 1.09
C ILE A 37 -11.41 -8.29 2.46
N GLU A 38 -12.65 -7.92 2.81
CA GLU A 38 -12.99 -7.44 4.16
C GLU A 38 -12.63 -8.49 5.22
N LEU A 39 -13.05 -9.75 5.01
CA LEU A 39 -12.75 -10.84 5.92
C LEU A 39 -11.22 -11.03 6.08
N ALA A 40 -10.47 -10.98 4.99
CA ALA A 40 -9.00 -11.04 5.02
C ALA A 40 -8.40 -9.89 5.85
N ALA A 41 -8.92 -8.66 5.69
CA ALA A 41 -8.49 -7.52 6.49
C ALA A 41 -8.74 -7.72 7.99
N ILE A 42 -9.91 -8.23 8.36
CA ILE A 42 -10.26 -8.54 9.75
C ILE A 42 -9.34 -9.63 10.31
N VAL A 43 -9.14 -10.73 9.57
CA VAL A 43 -8.26 -11.84 10.00
C VAL A 43 -6.82 -11.35 10.16
N GLY A 44 -6.28 -10.59 9.21
CA GLY A 44 -4.95 -9.99 9.30
C GLY A 44 -4.80 -9.09 10.53
N SER A 45 -5.82 -8.29 10.83
CA SER A 45 -5.86 -7.43 12.01
C SER A 45 -5.91 -8.23 13.32
N ILE A 46 -6.66 -9.34 13.38
CA ILE A 46 -6.75 -10.23 14.55
C ILE A 46 -5.39 -10.93 14.79
N ILE A 47 -4.77 -11.47 13.73
CA ILE A 47 -3.44 -12.10 13.81
C ILE A 47 -2.43 -11.09 14.38
N ALA A 48 -2.40 -9.88 13.84
CA ALA A 48 -1.51 -8.84 14.32
C ALA A 48 -1.75 -8.50 15.80
N TYR A 49 -3.00 -8.27 16.19
CA TYR A 49 -3.36 -7.96 17.58
C TYR A 49 -2.91 -9.05 18.55
N THR A 50 -3.07 -10.33 18.16
CA THR A 50 -2.77 -11.48 19.02
C THR A 50 -1.27 -11.70 19.17
N PHE A 51 -0.52 -11.59 18.08
CA PHE A 51 0.88 -12.03 18.03
C PHE A 51 1.91 -10.90 18.10
N ALA A 52 1.55 -9.62 17.91
CA ALA A 52 2.50 -8.51 17.92
C ALA A 52 3.30 -8.41 19.23
N ARG A 53 2.69 -8.73 20.35
CA ARG A 53 3.34 -8.69 21.68
C ARG A 53 4.47 -9.70 21.83
N PHE A 54 4.42 -10.81 21.10
CA PHE A 54 5.50 -11.83 21.10
C PHE A 54 6.73 -11.36 20.29
N ILE A 55 6.60 -10.27 19.52
CA ILE A 55 7.63 -9.79 18.59
C ILE A 55 8.00 -8.33 18.92
N ASN A 56 8.18 -8.03 20.21
CA ASN A 56 8.71 -6.76 20.72
C ASN A 56 7.98 -5.47 20.26
N TYR A 57 6.67 -5.55 19.91
CA TYR A 57 5.85 -4.37 19.79
C TYR A 57 5.41 -3.88 21.18
N SER A 58 5.58 -2.60 21.43
CA SER A 58 5.09 -1.97 22.65
C SER A 58 3.56 -1.90 22.65
N GLU A 59 2.95 -1.84 23.85
CA GLU A 59 1.51 -1.65 24.00
C GLU A 59 1.00 -0.37 23.28
N ALA A 60 1.82 0.67 23.24
CA ALA A 60 1.48 1.91 22.52
C ALA A 60 1.40 1.67 21.01
N GLU A 61 2.38 1.00 20.42
CA GLU A 61 2.40 0.65 18.99
C GLU A 61 1.22 -0.25 18.61
N VAL A 62 0.92 -1.25 19.44
CA VAL A 62 -0.24 -2.13 19.23
C VAL A 62 -1.54 -1.31 19.30
N ASN A 63 -1.68 -0.47 20.31
CA ASN A 63 -2.88 0.36 20.51
C ASN A 63 -3.07 1.42 19.41
N ASP A 64 -2.00 1.85 18.76
CA ASP A 64 -2.06 2.78 17.63
C ASP A 64 -2.20 2.10 16.27
N GLY A 65 -2.25 0.76 16.22
CA GLY A 65 -2.43 -0.02 15.00
C GLY A 65 -1.16 -0.18 14.16
N LEU A 66 0.00 0.22 14.69
CA LEU A 66 1.27 0.17 13.95
C LEU A 66 1.80 -1.25 13.71
N ALA A 67 1.34 -2.22 14.51
CA ALA A 67 1.69 -3.62 14.30
C ALA A 67 0.85 -4.28 13.20
N GLY A 68 -0.32 -3.73 12.86
CA GLY A 68 -1.34 -4.44 12.10
C GLY A 68 -1.42 -4.14 10.62
N PHE A 69 -1.02 -2.97 10.14
CA PHE A 69 -1.28 -2.57 8.76
C PHE A 69 -0.55 -3.43 7.71
N ASN A 70 0.68 -3.88 7.98
CA ASN A 70 1.39 -4.80 7.10
C ASN A 70 0.75 -6.20 7.03
N PRO A 71 0.41 -6.88 8.16
CA PRO A 71 -0.36 -8.12 8.14
C PRO A 71 -1.72 -7.98 7.46
N VAL A 72 -2.44 -6.87 7.65
CA VAL A 72 -3.72 -6.59 6.97
C VAL A 72 -3.53 -6.59 5.45
N LEU A 73 -2.54 -5.85 4.94
CA LEU A 73 -2.25 -5.81 3.50
C LEU A 73 -1.79 -7.16 2.96
N THR A 74 -0.97 -7.91 3.70
CA THR A 74 -0.53 -9.25 3.28
C THR A 74 -1.70 -10.21 3.17
N ALA A 75 -2.61 -10.21 4.15
CA ALA A 75 -3.81 -11.04 4.11
C ALA A 75 -4.70 -10.71 2.91
N ILE A 76 -4.95 -9.43 2.64
CA ILE A 76 -5.72 -8.96 1.49
C ILE A 76 -5.05 -9.40 0.18
N ALA A 77 -3.78 -9.07 -0.01
CA ALA A 77 -3.07 -9.35 -1.25
C ALA A 77 -3.04 -10.83 -1.59
N LEU A 78 -2.73 -11.69 -0.62
CA LEU A 78 -2.68 -13.12 -0.87
C LEU A 78 -4.07 -13.74 -1.07
N THR A 79 -5.13 -13.16 -0.49
CA THR A 79 -6.51 -13.55 -0.79
C THR A 79 -6.92 -13.21 -2.23
N ILE A 80 -6.32 -12.16 -2.82
CA ILE A 80 -6.57 -11.77 -4.21
C ILE A 80 -5.71 -12.57 -5.18
N PHE A 81 -4.42 -12.77 -4.87
CA PHE A 81 -3.46 -13.33 -5.80
C PHE A 81 -3.36 -14.86 -5.78
N LEU A 82 -3.79 -15.54 -4.71
CA LEU A 82 -3.85 -17.00 -4.65
C LEU A 82 -5.26 -17.53 -4.98
N ASP A 83 -5.35 -18.76 -5.48
CA ASP A 83 -6.60 -19.33 -6.04
C ASP A 83 -7.66 -19.75 -4.99
N LYS A 84 -7.49 -19.41 -3.71
CA LYS A 84 -8.44 -19.64 -2.61
C LYS A 84 -8.72 -21.13 -2.33
N SER A 85 -7.79 -22.05 -2.64
CA SER A 85 -7.87 -23.43 -2.15
C SER A 85 -7.71 -23.49 -0.63
N GLY A 86 -8.04 -24.61 0.00
CA GLY A 86 -7.84 -24.77 1.44
C GLY A 86 -6.38 -24.58 1.87
N LEU A 87 -5.43 -25.02 1.04
CA LEU A 87 -4.00 -24.83 1.29
C LEU A 87 -3.58 -23.37 1.12
N ASP A 88 -4.10 -22.66 0.12
CA ASP A 88 -3.81 -21.24 -0.11
C ASP A 88 -4.28 -20.38 1.05
N ILE A 89 -5.43 -20.71 1.65
CA ILE A 89 -5.92 -20.04 2.86
C ILE A 89 -4.94 -20.25 4.02
N VAL A 90 -4.45 -21.47 4.22
CA VAL A 90 -3.46 -21.78 5.29
C VAL A 90 -2.16 -21.01 5.04
N ILE A 91 -1.67 -21.00 3.81
CA ILE A 91 -0.45 -20.26 3.42
C ILE A 91 -0.64 -18.76 3.63
N THR A 92 -1.80 -18.21 3.25
CA THR A 92 -2.14 -16.80 3.49
C THR A 92 -2.09 -16.48 4.99
N MET A 93 -2.65 -17.33 5.85
CA MET A 93 -2.60 -17.13 7.31
C MET A 93 -1.16 -17.18 7.84
N ILE A 94 -0.36 -18.15 7.40
CA ILE A 94 1.05 -18.28 7.79
C ILE A 94 1.86 -17.06 7.31
N ALA A 95 1.73 -16.66 6.06
CA ALA A 95 2.42 -15.49 5.51
C ALA A 95 2.02 -14.20 6.24
N THR A 96 0.72 -14.05 6.54
CA THR A 96 0.22 -12.94 7.34
C THR A 96 0.88 -12.89 8.73
N LEU A 97 1.02 -14.03 9.40
CA LEU A 97 1.72 -14.14 10.67
C LEU A 97 3.22 -13.81 10.51
N LEU A 98 3.88 -14.35 9.50
CA LEU A 98 5.30 -14.10 9.22
C LEU A 98 5.61 -12.65 8.83
N THR A 99 4.62 -11.86 8.44
CA THR A 99 4.79 -10.44 8.20
C THR A 99 5.21 -9.68 9.47
N LEU A 100 4.82 -10.16 10.66
CA LEU A 100 5.19 -9.52 11.94
C LEU A 100 6.70 -9.57 12.23
N PRO A 101 7.40 -10.72 12.20
CA PRO A 101 8.85 -10.76 12.40
C PRO A 101 9.60 -10.01 11.28
N VAL A 102 9.13 -10.05 10.04
CA VAL A 102 9.73 -9.25 8.95
C VAL A 102 9.58 -7.76 9.23
N ALA A 103 8.41 -7.32 9.70
CA ALA A 103 8.17 -5.93 10.08
C ALA A 103 9.08 -5.49 11.25
N ALA A 104 9.25 -6.35 12.26
CA ALA A 104 10.17 -6.07 13.35
C ALA A 104 11.62 -5.93 12.86
N ALA A 105 12.07 -6.83 11.98
CA ALA A 105 13.42 -6.78 11.40
C ALA A 105 13.65 -5.51 10.56
N VAL A 106 12.75 -5.19 9.65
CA VAL A 106 12.86 -3.97 8.82
C VAL A 106 12.85 -2.71 9.69
N ARG A 107 12.00 -2.66 10.72
CA ARG A 107 11.96 -1.56 11.67
C ARG A 107 13.29 -1.36 12.40
N GLU A 108 13.90 -2.44 12.88
CA GLU A 108 15.20 -2.36 13.58
C GLU A 108 16.33 -1.92 12.66
N VAL A 109 16.34 -2.36 11.39
CA VAL A 109 17.32 -1.91 10.39
C VAL A 109 17.19 -0.40 10.11
N LEU A 110 15.97 0.12 10.06
CA LEU A 110 15.71 1.53 9.75
C LEU A 110 15.76 2.45 10.98
N ARG A 111 15.72 1.88 12.19
CA ARG A 111 15.68 2.61 13.45
C ARG A 111 16.82 3.64 13.63
N PRO A 112 18.10 3.35 13.32
CA PRO A 112 19.19 4.32 13.44
C PRO A 112 18.95 5.58 12.59
N TYR A 113 18.28 5.42 11.46
CA TYR A 113 18.00 6.49 10.52
C TYR A 113 16.69 7.25 10.83
N LYS A 114 15.91 6.80 11.83
CA LYS A 114 14.60 7.38 12.17
C LYS A 114 13.62 7.45 11.00
N VAL A 115 13.73 6.49 10.07
CA VAL A 115 12.86 6.36 8.90
C VAL A 115 11.87 5.22 9.14
N PRO A 116 10.57 5.39 8.84
CA PRO A 116 9.57 4.36 9.07
C PRO A 116 9.73 3.20 8.10
N MET A 117 9.36 1.98 8.54
CA MET A 117 9.39 0.78 7.71
C MET A 117 8.38 0.81 6.56
N LEU A 118 7.34 1.66 6.69
CA LEU A 118 6.22 1.75 5.75
C LEU A 118 5.60 0.36 5.50
N THR A 119 5.18 0.11 4.26
CA THR A 119 4.60 -1.17 3.84
C THR A 119 5.63 -2.15 3.25
N MET A 120 6.94 -1.94 3.46
CA MET A 120 7.99 -2.82 2.95
C MET A 120 7.87 -4.27 3.43
N PRO A 121 7.54 -4.56 4.71
CA PRO A 121 7.32 -5.93 5.18
C PRO A 121 6.23 -6.66 4.39
N PHE A 122 5.11 -5.98 4.12
CA PHE A 122 4.04 -6.49 3.28
C PHE A 122 4.53 -6.84 1.86
N VAL A 123 5.27 -5.94 1.21
CA VAL A 123 5.81 -6.16 -0.15
C VAL A 123 6.71 -7.39 -0.18
N ILE A 124 7.65 -7.50 0.77
CA ILE A 124 8.59 -8.63 0.87
C ILE A 124 7.81 -9.94 1.01
N VAL A 125 6.96 -10.05 2.01
CA VAL A 125 6.26 -11.31 2.31
C VAL A 125 5.31 -11.70 1.19
N THR A 126 4.59 -10.75 0.63
CA THR A 126 3.66 -11.01 -0.48
C THR A 126 4.40 -11.52 -1.71
N TRP A 127 5.48 -10.86 -2.14
CA TRP A 127 6.25 -11.31 -3.31
C TRP A 127 6.84 -12.71 -3.12
N PHE A 128 7.48 -12.98 -1.98
CA PHE A 128 8.06 -14.31 -1.74
C PHE A 128 6.99 -15.39 -1.63
N THR A 129 5.81 -15.08 -1.10
CA THR A 129 4.70 -16.04 -1.04
C THR A 129 4.11 -16.31 -2.44
N ILE A 130 3.97 -15.28 -3.27
CA ILE A 130 3.54 -15.44 -4.66
C ILE A 130 4.57 -16.27 -5.43
N LEU A 131 5.87 -15.97 -5.31
CA LEU A 131 6.93 -16.70 -6.00
C LEU A 131 7.05 -18.17 -5.54
N LEU A 132 6.64 -18.48 -4.30
CA LEU A 132 6.55 -19.84 -3.79
C LEU A 132 5.68 -20.72 -4.70
N SER A 133 4.56 -20.18 -5.22
CA SER A 133 3.65 -20.95 -6.09
C SER A 133 4.33 -21.47 -7.36
N GLY A 134 5.36 -20.79 -7.85
CA GLY A 134 6.17 -21.26 -8.99
C GLY A 134 7.10 -22.45 -8.70
N GLN A 135 7.27 -22.84 -7.42
CA GLN A 135 8.17 -23.90 -6.98
C GLN A 135 7.43 -25.11 -6.36
N VAL A 136 6.14 -24.97 -6.06
CA VAL A 136 5.36 -26.02 -5.40
C VAL A 136 4.07 -26.30 -6.18
N LYS A 137 3.66 -27.56 -6.24
CA LYS A 137 2.55 -28.03 -7.09
C LYS A 137 1.14 -27.66 -6.57
N PHE A 138 1.00 -27.45 -5.27
CA PHE A 138 -0.33 -27.35 -4.64
C PHE A 138 -0.69 -25.93 -4.21
N VAL A 139 0.08 -24.94 -4.62
CA VAL A 139 -0.16 -23.52 -4.39
C VAL A 139 -0.27 -22.84 -5.74
N ASP A 140 -1.43 -22.38 -6.07
CA ASP A 140 -1.72 -21.76 -7.36
C ASP A 140 -1.90 -20.26 -7.21
N THR A 141 -1.58 -19.50 -8.24
CA THR A 141 -1.74 -18.06 -8.31
C THR A 141 -2.40 -17.64 -9.62
N SER A 142 -3.27 -16.63 -9.53
CA SER A 142 -3.86 -16.01 -10.72
C SER A 142 -2.85 -15.23 -11.57
N LEU A 143 -1.65 -14.97 -11.02
CA LEU A 143 -0.60 -14.22 -11.72
C LEU A 143 0.20 -15.15 -12.64
N LYS A 144 0.52 -14.66 -13.83
CA LYS A 144 1.40 -15.35 -14.76
C LYS A 144 2.86 -15.14 -14.32
N LEU A 145 3.35 -16.00 -13.42
CA LEU A 145 4.73 -15.99 -12.99
C LEU A 145 5.58 -16.76 -14.01
N MET A 146 6.44 -16.08 -14.72
CA MET A 146 7.58 -16.68 -15.48
C MET A 146 8.38 -15.55 -16.12
N PRO A 147 9.63 -15.79 -16.53
CA PRO A 147 10.31 -14.86 -17.41
C PRO A 147 9.45 -14.68 -18.67
N GLN A 148 8.70 -13.60 -18.70
CA GLN A 148 7.90 -13.23 -19.86
C GLN A 148 8.78 -12.41 -20.79
N ASN A 149 8.61 -12.60 -22.11
CA ASN A 149 9.15 -11.63 -23.05
C ASN A 149 8.50 -10.28 -22.78
N ILE A 150 9.30 -9.23 -22.76
CA ILE A 150 8.77 -7.86 -22.68
C ILE A 150 7.91 -7.67 -23.92
N GLU A 151 6.61 -7.80 -23.76
CA GLU A 151 5.67 -7.48 -24.83
C GLU A 151 5.76 -5.97 -25.06
N THR A 152 5.83 -5.57 -26.32
CA THR A 152 5.71 -4.16 -26.66
C THR A 152 4.34 -3.69 -26.21
N VAL A 153 4.32 -2.82 -25.19
CA VAL A 153 3.07 -2.25 -24.68
C VAL A 153 2.36 -1.54 -25.84
N ASN A 154 1.24 -2.08 -26.25
CA ASN A 154 0.42 -1.46 -27.28
C ASN A 154 -0.33 -0.27 -26.66
N PHE A 155 0.18 0.92 -26.85
CA PHE A 155 -0.47 2.18 -26.43
C PHE A 155 -1.67 2.55 -27.33
N SER A 156 -2.55 1.61 -27.63
CA SER A 156 -3.80 1.90 -28.35
C SER A 156 -4.80 2.48 -27.36
N ASN A 157 -4.73 3.79 -27.15
CA ASN A 157 -5.68 4.53 -26.31
C ASN A 157 -6.99 4.77 -27.10
N ASN A 158 -7.80 3.74 -27.29
CA ASN A 158 -9.11 3.85 -27.94
C ASN A 158 -10.20 4.35 -27.00
N ASP A 159 -10.00 4.28 -25.69
CA ASP A 159 -10.93 4.69 -24.66
C ASP A 159 -10.66 6.11 -24.15
N ARG A 160 -11.65 6.65 -23.43
CA ARG A 160 -11.52 7.96 -22.77
C ARG A 160 -11.07 7.77 -21.34
N ILE A 161 -10.33 8.76 -20.81
CA ILE A 161 -9.98 8.79 -19.40
C ILE A 161 -11.21 9.21 -18.58
N HIS A 162 -11.58 8.38 -17.61
CA HIS A 162 -12.68 8.57 -16.69
C HIS A 162 -12.15 9.10 -15.33
N PHE A 163 -11.70 10.35 -15.27
CA PHE A 163 -11.00 10.92 -14.11
C PHE A 163 -11.70 10.71 -12.76
N ILE A 164 -13.03 10.77 -12.71
CA ILE A 164 -13.78 10.56 -11.45
C ILE A 164 -13.71 9.11 -11.02
N GLN A 165 -13.90 8.18 -11.93
CA GLN A 165 -13.76 6.75 -11.69
C GLN A 165 -12.34 6.44 -11.25
N SER A 166 -11.32 6.84 -12.03
CA SER A 166 -9.90 6.64 -11.76
C SER A 166 -9.50 7.16 -10.38
N LEU A 167 -10.05 8.32 -9.97
CA LEU A 167 -9.78 8.92 -8.67
C LEU A 167 -10.22 7.97 -7.55
N PHE A 168 -11.49 7.54 -7.56
CA PHE A 168 -12.02 6.69 -6.50
C PHE A 168 -11.41 5.29 -6.54
N GLU A 169 -11.23 4.71 -7.71
CA GLU A 169 -10.52 3.44 -7.83
C GLU A 169 -9.07 3.54 -7.34
N GLY A 170 -8.39 4.67 -7.55
CA GLY A 170 -7.06 4.93 -6.98
C GLY A 170 -7.04 4.90 -5.44
N PHE A 171 -8.11 5.31 -4.77
CA PHE A 171 -8.23 5.17 -3.31
C PHE A 171 -8.47 3.72 -2.90
N SER A 172 -9.31 2.97 -3.62
CA SER A 172 -9.58 1.57 -3.30
C SER A 172 -8.39 0.66 -3.63
N GLN A 173 -7.61 0.98 -4.67
CA GLN A 173 -6.38 0.28 -5.02
C GLN A 173 -5.30 0.31 -3.93
N VAL A 174 -5.39 1.19 -2.93
CA VAL A 174 -4.57 1.09 -1.71
C VAL A 174 -4.75 -0.28 -1.03
N PHE A 175 -5.91 -0.90 -1.22
CA PHE A 175 -6.27 -2.24 -0.74
C PHE A 175 -6.34 -3.27 -1.88
N ILE A 176 -5.71 -2.98 -3.01
CA ILE A 176 -5.57 -3.90 -4.16
C ILE A 176 -6.92 -4.26 -4.80
N GLU A 177 -7.90 -3.39 -4.68
CA GLU A 177 -9.25 -3.60 -5.20
C GLU A 177 -9.73 -2.39 -6.01
N ALA A 178 -10.23 -2.61 -7.23
CA ALA A 178 -10.79 -1.56 -8.09
C ALA A 178 -12.29 -1.40 -7.83
N SER A 179 -12.66 -0.46 -6.97
CA SER A 179 -14.06 -0.19 -6.62
C SER A 179 -14.31 1.30 -6.41
N VAL A 180 -15.16 1.90 -7.22
CA VAL A 180 -15.54 3.31 -7.05
C VAL A 180 -16.19 3.55 -5.69
N ILE A 181 -17.14 2.70 -5.28
CA ILE A 181 -17.83 2.84 -3.99
C ILE A 181 -16.85 2.59 -2.84
N GLY A 182 -15.98 1.58 -2.96
CA GLY A 182 -14.91 1.33 -2.00
C GLY A 182 -14.02 2.55 -1.81
N GLY A 183 -13.56 3.16 -2.90
CA GLY A 183 -12.74 4.36 -2.89
C GLY A 183 -13.43 5.58 -2.27
N VAL A 184 -14.73 5.78 -2.54
CA VAL A 184 -15.54 6.84 -1.88
C VAL A 184 -15.57 6.63 -0.37
N CYS A 185 -15.82 5.41 0.10
CA CYS A 185 -15.82 5.09 1.53
C CYS A 185 -14.45 5.35 2.17
N ILE A 186 -13.37 4.93 1.52
CA ILE A 186 -12.00 5.14 2.00
C ILE A 186 -11.68 6.64 2.09
N LEU A 187 -12.01 7.43 1.05
CA LEU A 187 -11.83 8.88 1.06
C LEU A 187 -12.63 9.56 2.17
N ILE A 188 -13.88 9.16 2.40
CA ILE A 188 -14.69 9.66 3.52
C ILE A 188 -14.00 9.33 4.86
N GLY A 189 -13.50 8.10 5.01
CA GLY A 189 -12.76 7.71 6.21
C GLY A 189 -11.53 8.58 6.47
N ILE A 190 -10.74 8.88 5.44
CA ILE A 190 -9.58 9.78 5.53
C ILE A 190 -10.05 11.20 5.87
N LEU A 191 -11.12 11.68 5.23
CA LEU A 191 -11.67 13.03 5.45
C LEU A 191 -12.15 13.25 6.89
N ILE A 192 -12.75 12.23 7.51
CA ILE A 192 -13.19 12.26 8.92
C ILE A 192 -11.98 12.46 9.86
N ALA A 193 -10.86 11.80 9.55
CA ALA A 193 -9.65 11.93 10.36
C ALA A 193 -8.90 13.24 10.09
N SER A 194 -8.74 13.61 8.81
CA SER A 194 -7.99 14.80 8.41
C SER A 194 -8.38 15.31 7.03
N ARG A 195 -9.00 16.50 7.01
CA ARG A 195 -9.31 17.20 5.75
C ARG A 195 -8.05 17.51 4.94
N LYS A 196 -6.93 17.82 5.63
CA LYS A 196 -5.64 18.10 4.98
C LYS A 196 -5.10 16.86 4.28
N ALA A 197 -5.10 15.71 4.94
CA ALA A 197 -4.65 14.46 4.35
C ALA A 197 -5.50 14.08 3.13
N ALA A 198 -6.82 14.17 3.24
CA ALA A 198 -7.74 13.89 2.15
C ALA A 198 -7.49 14.80 0.93
N LEU A 199 -7.35 16.12 1.16
CA LEU A 199 -7.11 17.09 0.08
C LEU A 199 -5.79 16.82 -0.63
N LEU A 200 -4.70 16.56 0.10
CA LEU A 200 -3.40 16.25 -0.49
C LEU A 200 -3.43 14.96 -1.29
N ALA A 201 -4.10 13.92 -0.77
CA ALA A 201 -4.25 12.65 -1.47
C ALA A 201 -5.04 12.80 -2.78
N VAL A 202 -6.15 13.55 -2.77
CA VAL A 202 -6.95 13.84 -3.98
C VAL A 202 -6.12 14.60 -5.01
N ILE A 203 -5.44 15.67 -4.61
CA ILE A 203 -4.61 16.48 -5.52
C ILE A 203 -3.49 15.64 -6.11
N ALA A 204 -2.77 14.85 -5.30
CA ALA A 204 -1.67 14.02 -5.77
C ALA A 204 -2.14 12.94 -6.75
N SER A 205 -3.28 12.29 -6.47
CA SER A 205 -3.87 11.30 -7.36
C SER A 205 -4.31 11.91 -8.70
N LEU A 206 -4.97 13.08 -8.69
CA LEU A 206 -5.36 13.76 -9.91
C LEU A 206 -4.15 14.23 -10.73
N LEU A 207 -3.11 14.78 -10.07
CA LEU A 207 -1.87 15.18 -10.76
C LEU A 207 -1.17 13.99 -11.39
N SER A 208 -1.17 12.83 -10.76
CA SER A 208 -0.57 11.62 -11.32
C SER A 208 -1.25 11.21 -12.64
N PHE A 209 -2.57 11.18 -12.66
CA PHE A 209 -3.33 10.85 -13.88
C PHE A 209 -3.07 11.83 -15.02
N ILE A 210 -3.04 13.13 -14.71
CA ILE A 210 -2.73 14.16 -15.70
C ILE A 210 -1.32 13.97 -16.25
N ILE A 211 -0.33 13.79 -15.40
CA ILE A 211 1.07 13.64 -15.84
C ILE A 211 1.24 12.36 -16.66
N VAL A 212 0.71 11.22 -16.19
CA VAL A 212 0.81 9.95 -16.92
C VAL A 212 0.09 10.03 -18.27
N ALA A 213 -1.09 10.66 -18.33
CA ALA A 213 -1.80 10.87 -19.57
C ALA A 213 -1.03 11.75 -20.56
N LEU A 214 -0.39 12.83 -20.07
CA LEU A 214 0.47 13.71 -20.89
C LEU A 214 1.72 12.99 -21.41
N LEU A 215 2.23 12.01 -20.69
CA LEU A 215 3.34 11.16 -21.12
C LEU A 215 2.92 10.04 -22.08
N GLY A 216 1.62 9.90 -22.38
CA GLY A 216 1.09 8.85 -23.26
C GLY A 216 0.95 7.49 -22.57
N GLY A 217 0.75 7.47 -21.26
CA GLY A 217 0.51 6.24 -20.50
C GLY A 217 -0.77 5.52 -20.92
N ASN A 218 -0.89 4.24 -20.52
CA ASN A 218 -2.05 3.41 -20.83
C ASN A 218 -3.31 3.94 -20.12
N TYR A 219 -4.38 4.20 -20.87
CA TYR A 219 -5.62 4.74 -20.32
C TYR A 219 -6.41 3.70 -19.50
N ASP A 220 -6.29 2.41 -19.80
CA ASP A 220 -6.93 1.35 -19.02
C ASP A 220 -6.35 1.28 -17.61
N ASP A 221 -5.04 1.38 -17.48
CA ASP A 221 -4.36 1.41 -16.18
C ASP A 221 -4.73 2.68 -15.38
N ILE A 222 -4.86 3.84 -16.08
CA ILE A 222 -5.34 5.08 -15.46
C ILE A 222 -6.78 4.88 -14.97
N ASN A 223 -7.66 4.33 -15.79
CA ASN A 223 -9.06 4.13 -15.47
C ASN A 223 -9.27 3.15 -14.31
N GLN A 224 -8.42 2.13 -14.17
CA GLN A 224 -8.40 1.21 -13.04
C GLN A 224 -7.75 1.77 -11.77
N GLY A 225 -7.33 3.04 -11.77
CA GLY A 225 -6.74 3.70 -10.60
C GLY A 225 -5.32 3.25 -10.25
N LEU A 226 -4.64 2.47 -11.12
CA LEU A 226 -3.31 1.92 -10.86
C LEU A 226 -2.22 3.00 -10.72
N PHE A 227 -2.46 4.19 -11.24
CA PHE A 227 -1.61 5.36 -11.03
C PHE A 227 -2.13 6.28 -9.91
N GLY A 228 -3.05 5.82 -9.04
CA GLY A 228 -3.61 6.61 -7.93
C GLY A 228 -3.03 6.25 -6.58
N TYR A 229 -3.02 4.97 -6.21
CA TYR A 229 -2.82 4.50 -4.83
C TYR A 229 -1.44 4.83 -4.23
N ASN A 230 -0.36 4.69 -4.98
CA ASN A 230 0.98 5.06 -4.49
C ASN A 230 1.09 6.57 -4.25
N PHE A 231 0.42 7.38 -5.04
CA PHE A 231 0.37 8.84 -4.88
C PHE A 231 -0.47 9.25 -3.68
N VAL A 232 -1.59 8.57 -3.43
CA VAL A 232 -2.42 8.76 -2.23
C VAL A 232 -1.58 8.51 -0.98
N LEU A 233 -0.92 7.35 -0.89
CA LEU A 233 -0.08 6.99 0.26
C LEU A 233 1.11 7.94 0.43
N MET A 234 1.82 8.25 -0.64
CA MET A 234 2.96 9.18 -0.62
C MET A 234 2.54 10.59 -0.17
N ALA A 235 1.41 11.10 -0.66
CA ALA A 235 0.93 12.43 -0.29
C ALA A 235 0.52 12.50 1.19
N ILE A 236 -0.13 11.46 1.72
CA ILE A 236 -0.44 11.37 3.15
C ILE A 236 0.84 11.28 3.97
N ALA A 237 1.81 10.46 3.54
CA ALA A 237 3.09 10.30 4.22
C ALA A 237 3.87 11.61 4.34
N LEU A 238 4.15 12.27 3.21
CA LEU A 238 5.02 13.44 3.14
C LEU A 238 4.32 14.75 3.49
N GLY A 239 3.01 14.83 3.22
CA GLY A 239 2.24 16.05 3.43
C GLY A 239 1.58 16.15 4.79
N TYR A 240 1.34 15.01 5.47
CA TYR A 240 0.58 14.98 6.71
C TYR A 240 1.23 14.18 7.84
N THR A 241 1.70 12.93 7.59
CA THR A 241 2.08 12.01 8.66
C THR A 241 3.51 12.21 9.14
N PHE A 242 4.47 12.35 8.23
CA PHE A 242 5.90 12.46 8.58
C PHE A 242 6.42 13.88 8.44
N LYS A 243 7.37 14.24 9.30
CA LYS A 243 8.09 15.51 9.19
C LYS A 243 9.17 15.41 8.14
N THR A 244 9.09 16.23 7.12
CA THR A 244 10.11 16.39 6.06
C THR A 244 11.02 17.58 6.35
N ALA A 245 12.22 17.60 5.77
CA ALA A 245 13.18 18.69 5.95
C ALA A 245 12.72 20.03 5.34
N ILE A 246 11.84 19.94 4.35
CA ILE A 246 11.30 21.09 3.62
C ILE A 246 9.78 21.18 3.84
N ASN A 247 9.19 22.25 3.34
CA ASN A 247 7.74 22.45 3.44
C ASN A 247 6.96 21.22 2.95
N PRO A 248 5.97 20.71 3.71
CA PRO A 248 5.20 19.50 3.34
C PRO A 248 4.54 19.56 1.96
N TYR A 249 4.09 20.73 1.52
CA TYR A 249 3.49 20.89 0.20
C TYR A 249 4.53 20.74 -0.93
N ILE A 250 5.73 21.30 -0.72
CA ILE A 250 6.85 21.14 -1.66
C ILE A 250 7.32 19.69 -1.68
N SER A 251 7.44 19.04 -0.50
CA SER A 251 7.79 17.62 -0.41
C SER A 251 6.77 16.75 -1.15
N THR A 252 5.48 17.04 -0.98
CA THR A 252 4.41 16.31 -1.68
C THR A 252 4.49 16.51 -3.20
N PHE A 253 4.72 17.73 -3.66
CA PHE A 253 4.84 18.02 -5.10
C PHE A 253 6.05 17.31 -5.72
N LEU A 254 7.22 17.40 -5.10
CA LEU A 254 8.41 16.66 -5.54
C LEU A 254 8.19 15.15 -5.48
N GLY A 255 7.47 14.70 -4.44
CA GLY A 255 7.04 13.31 -4.29
C GLY A 255 6.18 12.85 -5.47
N VAL A 256 5.21 13.65 -5.93
CA VAL A 256 4.39 13.31 -7.11
C VAL A 256 5.27 13.10 -8.33
N LEU A 257 6.16 14.04 -8.65
CA LEU A 257 7.04 13.95 -9.81
C LEU A 257 7.92 12.69 -9.75
N LEU A 258 8.51 12.42 -8.58
CA LEU A 258 9.37 11.26 -8.40
C LEU A 258 8.57 9.95 -8.43
N THR A 259 7.35 9.93 -7.87
CA THR A 259 6.49 8.74 -7.88
C THR A 259 6.09 8.34 -9.31
N VAL A 260 5.87 9.29 -10.22
CA VAL A 260 5.61 8.96 -11.64
C VAL A 260 6.78 8.14 -12.21
N VAL A 261 8.01 8.62 -12.04
CA VAL A 261 9.20 7.95 -12.58
C VAL A 261 9.39 6.57 -11.93
N VAL A 262 9.29 6.52 -10.59
CA VAL A 262 9.51 5.27 -9.84
C VAL A 262 8.38 4.26 -10.10
N GLN A 263 7.12 4.70 -10.21
CA GLN A 263 5.98 3.83 -10.51
C GLN A 263 6.15 3.17 -11.87
N LEU A 264 6.36 3.97 -12.93
CA LEU A 264 6.55 3.45 -14.28
C LEU A 264 7.78 2.54 -14.37
N GLY A 265 8.92 2.98 -13.80
CA GLY A 265 10.14 2.18 -13.78
C GLY A 265 10.00 0.87 -13.01
N THR A 266 9.32 0.87 -11.87
CA THR A 266 9.11 -0.34 -11.06
C THR A 266 8.17 -1.31 -11.76
N THR A 267 7.09 -0.82 -12.39
CA THR A 267 6.17 -1.66 -13.17
C THR A 267 6.92 -2.37 -14.29
N THR A 268 7.69 -1.62 -15.11
CA THR A 268 8.50 -2.19 -16.19
C THR A 268 9.56 -3.18 -15.67
N LEU A 269 10.18 -2.89 -14.51
CA LEU A 269 11.20 -3.78 -13.92
C LEU A 269 10.61 -5.12 -13.48
N LEU A 270 9.38 -5.13 -12.97
CA LEU A 270 8.74 -6.32 -12.39
C LEU A 270 7.89 -7.10 -13.40
N GLU A 271 7.50 -6.47 -14.50
CA GLU A 271 6.69 -7.08 -15.56
C GLU A 271 7.25 -8.41 -16.08
N PRO A 272 8.57 -8.56 -16.37
CA PRO A 272 9.13 -9.84 -16.84
C PRO A 272 8.98 -10.97 -15.82
N PHE A 273 8.81 -10.67 -14.56
CA PHE A 273 8.62 -11.65 -13.48
C PHE A 273 7.14 -11.92 -13.19
N GLY A 274 6.22 -11.19 -13.80
CA GLY A 274 4.80 -11.25 -13.50
C GLY A 274 4.43 -10.76 -12.09
N LEU A 275 5.30 -9.97 -11.46
CA LEU A 275 5.08 -9.47 -10.11
C LEU A 275 4.43 -8.08 -10.11
N PRO A 276 3.40 -7.86 -9.30
CA PRO A 276 2.82 -6.53 -9.14
C PRO A 276 3.78 -5.59 -8.39
N ALA A 277 3.81 -4.31 -8.76
CA ALA A 277 4.63 -3.30 -8.10
C ALA A 277 4.23 -3.08 -6.62
N LEU A 278 2.99 -3.40 -6.28
CA LEU A 278 2.42 -3.15 -4.96
C LEU A 278 2.69 -1.70 -4.52
N THR A 279 2.97 -1.50 -3.23
CA THR A 279 3.27 -0.17 -2.69
C THR A 279 4.76 0.20 -2.73
N LEU A 280 5.59 -0.53 -3.50
CA LEU A 280 7.03 -0.26 -3.56
C LEU A 280 7.37 1.16 -4.06
N PRO A 281 6.70 1.71 -5.09
CA PRO A 281 6.95 3.09 -5.51
C PRO A 281 6.74 4.11 -4.40
N PHE A 282 5.65 4.00 -3.64
CA PHE A 282 5.39 4.84 -2.48
C PHE A 282 6.51 4.74 -1.44
N ILE A 283 6.98 3.51 -1.13
CA ILE A 283 8.04 3.26 -0.15
C ILE A 283 9.34 3.95 -0.59
N ILE A 284 9.79 3.69 -1.81
CA ILE A 284 11.05 4.22 -2.37
C ILE A 284 11.04 5.75 -2.32
N VAL A 285 9.97 6.37 -2.84
CA VAL A 285 9.90 7.84 -2.90
C VAL A 285 9.83 8.47 -1.52
N THR A 286 9.03 7.89 -0.62
CA THR A 286 8.95 8.39 0.75
C THR A 286 10.29 8.27 1.46
N TRP A 287 10.99 7.14 1.32
CA TRP A 287 12.32 6.97 1.90
C TRP A 287 13.34 7.94 1.31
N ILE A 288 13.38 8.11 -0.02
CA ILE A 288 14.30 9.08 -0.65
C ILE A 288 14.12 10.46 -0.04
N LEU A 289 12.89 10.96 0.08
CA LEU A 289 12.63 12.31 0.57
C LEU A 289 12.81 12.44 2.09
N LEU A 290 12.61 11.38 2.85
CA LEU A 290 12.93 11.36 4.29
C LEU A 290 14.43 11.26 4.52
N PHE A 291 15.17 10.38 3.81
CA PHE A 291 16.63 10.25 3.92
C PHE A 291 17.34 11.52 3.46
N ALA A 292 16.92 12.15 2.37
CA ALA A 292 17.47 13.41 1.91
C ALA A 292 17.34 14.55 2.93
N GLY A 293 16.41 14.41 3.90
CA GLY A 293 16.21 15.35 4.98
C GLY A 293 17.05 15.09 6.23
N ILE A 294 17.76 13.98 6.30
CA ILE A 294 18.61 13.67 7.46
C ILE A 294 19.85 14.59 7.43
N LYS A 295 19.99 15.40 8.49
CA LYS A 295 21.21 16.17 8.70
C LYS A 295 22.30 15.21 9.17
N HIS A 296 23.30 14.99 8.35
CA HIS A 296 24.53 14.36 8.79
C HIS A 296 25.38 15.43 9.50
N ASP A 297 25.82 15.15 10.73
CA ASP A 297 26.89 15.93 11.34
C ASP A 297 28.08 15.83 10.39
N LYS A 298 28.66 17.00 10.04
CA LYS A 298 29.86 17.02 9.21
C LYS A 298 30.89 16.16 9.92
N VAL A 299 31.35 15.10 9.25
CA VAL A 299 32.59 14.46 9.64
C VAL A 299 33.66 15.51 9.44
N ASP A 300 34.21 16.03 10.55
CA ASP A 300 35.36 16.95 10.49
C ASP A 300 36.48 16.21 9.73
N ALA A 301 36.77 16.69 8.54
CA ALA A 301 37.79 16.15 7.66
C ALA A 301 39.19 16.61 8.14
#